data_03bc198e404adf50bdbc6e0a3579ef06
#
_entry.id   03bc198e404adf50bdbc6e0a3579ef06
#
_cell.length_a   1.000
_cell.length_b   1.000
_cell.length_c   1.000
_cell.angle_alpha   90.00
_cell.angle_beta   90.00
_cell.angle_gamma   90.00
#
_symmetry.space_group_name_H-M   'P 1'
#
loop_
_entity.id
_entity.type
_entity.pdbx_description
1 polymer ?
#
loop_
_entity_poly.entity_id
_entity_poly.type
_entity_poly.pdbx_seq_one_letter_code
_entity_poly.pdbx_strand_id
1 'polypeptide(L)'
;MLIKRRDFLKVGSLAATSLMIPNFMKALELPQSIAGNEKILVVLQLSGGNDGLNTIIPIQNDIYYKGRYGIAIKNALNLTDEAGINPNLSYFKELFDNGELSVLNNVGYPNPDKSHFRSMDIWHSASKSDEFLETGWIGRYLDEACYNCAHPTQALEIDDLLSLALKGKEKKAFAFKDPKRLFQTSNEKFYKNLYENHHHDHETVEYLYQTLGETISNAEYIFEKSKTKKSDITYPDTNIGKDFKKISSLILSDINTRVYYLSIGSFDTHVNQNDRQSKLFEEINGAVESFVKDMKANGKFNDVLLMTFSEFGRRVAQNASGGTDHGTANQMFFISGGLKKKGILNALPDLQNLNDGDLIYTEDFRKVYATVLKNWLKADENKILGWKNGIYDFI
;
A
#
# COMPACT_ATOMS: atom_id res chain seq x y z
N MET A 1 14.84 -31.50 -22.53
CA MET A 1 15.09 -31.96 -21.15
C MET A 1 13.83 -31.76 -20.34
N LEU A 2 13.12 -32.79 -19.88
CA LEU A 2 11.86 -32.61 -19.12
C LEU A 2 12.21 -32.09 -17.73
N ILE A 3 11.73 -30.90 -17.40
CA ILE A 3 11.88 -30.29 -16.07
C ILE A 3 11.12 -31.18 -15.07
N LYS A 4 11.78 -31.61 -13.99
CA LYS A 4 11.11 -32.37 -12.92
C LYS A 4 10.08 -31.47 -12.21
N ARG A 5 8.93 -32.05 -11.80
CA ARG A 5 7.83 -31.32 -11.10
C ARG A 5 8.33 -30.42 -9.95
N ARG A 6 9.33 -30.87 -9.22
CA ARG A 6 9.95 -30.10 -8.12
C ARG A 6 10.69 -28.85 -8.60
N ASP A 7 11.35 -28.92 -9.74
CA ASP A 7 12.11 -27.82 -10.32
C ASP A 7 11.15 -26.81 -10.99
N PHE A 8 10.05 -27.30 -11.59
CA PHE A 8 8.95 -26.47 -12.07
C PHE A 8 8.28 -25.67 -10.96
N LEU A 9 8.03 -26.27 -9.79
CA LEU A 9 7.47 -25.54 -8.63
C LEU A 9 8.43 -24.50 -8.07
N LYS A 10 9.74 -24.73 -8.11
CA LYS A 10 10.75 -23.72 -7.70
C LYS A 10 10.82 -22.54 -8.67
N VAL A 11 10.78 -22.79 -9.97
CA VAL A 11 10.70 -21.76 -11.01
C VAL A 11 9.36 -21.03 -10.93
N GLY A 12 8.26 -21.76 -10.70
CA GLY A 12 6.93 -21.18 -10.48
C GLY A 12 6.85 -20.24 -9.27
N SER A 13 7.56 -20.53 -8.19
CA SER A 13 7.60 -19.65 -7.02
C SER A 13 8.38 -18.33 -7.26
N LEU A 14 9.40 -18.36 -8.10
CA LEU A 14 10.10 -17.14 -8.57
C LEU A 14 9.29 -16.40 -9.63
N ALA A 15 8.68 -17.12 -10.57
CA ALA A 15 7.85 -16.55 -11.63
C ALA A 15 6.52 -15.99 -11.10
N ALA A 16 5.97 -16.52 -9.99
CA ALA A 16 4.76 -15.97 -9.34
C ALA A 16 4.95 -14.52 -8.87
N THR A 17 6.19 -14.09 -8.65
CA THR A 17 6.52 -12.70 -8.31
C THR A 17 6.56 -11.76 -9.52
N SER A 18 6.57 -12.28 -10.77
CA SER A 18 6.81 -11.49 -11.98
C SER A 18 6.01 -11.88 -13.23
N LEU A 19 4.88 -12.56 -13.15
CA LEU A 19 4.12 -13.07 -14.31
C LEU A 19 3.54 -11.98 -15.26
N MET A 20 4.00 -11.93 -16.51
CA MET A 20 3.59 -11.29 -17.79
C MET A 20 4.38 -10.07 -18.29
N ILE A 21 5.20 -10.25 -19.34
CA ILE A 21 5.53 -9.21 -20.33
C ILE A 21 5.88 -9.86 -21.70
N PRO A 22 5.16 -9.58 -22.77
CA PRO A 22 5.53 -10.01 -24.11
C PRO A 22 6.24 -8.99 -25.00
N ASN A 23 6.50 -7.73 -24.62
CA ASN A 23 7.00 -6.70 -25.56
C ASN A 23 8.27 -5.95 -25.14
N PHE A 24 9.05 -6.45 -24.19
CA PHE A 24 10.22 -5.72 -23.66
C PHE A 24 11.45 -5.62 -24.60
N MET A 25 11.60 -6.51 -25.57
CA MET A 25 12.78 -6.48 -26.47
C MET A 25 12.88 -5.27 -27.42
N LYS A 26 11.88 -4.37 -27.44
CA LYS A 26 11.94 -3.11 -28.20
C LYS A 26 12.41 -1.88 -27.39
N ALA A 27 12.63 -2.04 -26.09
CA ALA A 27 12.94 -0.95 -25.17
C ALA A 27 14.45 -0.74 -24.90
N LEU A 28 15.33 -1.22 -25.76
CA LEU A 28 16.78 -0.88 -25.74
C LEU A 28 17.08 0.53 -26.28
N GLU A 29 16.07 1.28 -26.66
CA GLU A 29 16.21 2.70 -26.97
C GLU A 29 15.96 3.53 -25.70
N LEU A 30 16.98 4.30 -25.35
CA LEU A 30 17.17 5.21 -24.20
C LEU A 30 15.90 5.59 -23.39
N PRO A 31 15.97 5.55 -22.06
CA PRO A 31 14.85 5.90 -21.21
C PRO A 31 14.48 7.37 -21.42
N GLN A 32 13.33 7.64 -22.03
CA GLN A 32 12.64 8.87 -21.72
C GLN A 32 12.15 8.72 -20.28
N SER A 33 12.96 9.17 -19.31
CA SER A 33 12.44 9.57 -18.01
C SER A 33 11.20 10.42 -18.30
N ILE A 34 10.09 10.18 -17.59
CA ILE A 34 9.02 11.17 -17.52
C ILE A 34 9.66 12.38 -16.87
N ALA A 35 10.26 13.24 -17.68
CA ALA A 35 11.01 14.39 -17.24
C ALA A 35 10.02 15.29 -16.47
N GLY A 36 10.26 15.48 -15.18
CA GLY A 36 9.61 16.50 -14.38
C GLY A 36 8.62 16.05 -13.30
N ASN A 37 8.35 14.77 -13.09
CA ASN A 37 7.54 14.37 -11.93
C ASN A 37 8.31 13.39 -11.03
N GLU A 38 8.93 13.90 -9.98
CA GLU A 38 9.68 13.11 -8.98
C GLU A 38 8.79 12.57 -7.85
N LYS A 39 7.46 12.73 -7.95
CA LYS A 39 6.52 12.34 -6.89
C LYS A 39 6.47 10.81 -6.69
N ILE A 40 6.53 10.38 -5.46
CA ILE A 40 6.56 8.99 -5.03
C ILE A 40 5.34 8.73 -4.15
N LEU A 41 4.64 7.64 -4.39
CA LEU A 41 3.56 7.14 -3.56
C LEU A 41 4.04 5.94 -2.74
N VAL A 42 3.81 5.98 -1.43
CA VAL A 42 3.99 4.84 -0.53
C VAL A 42 2.60 4.44 -0.02
N VAL A 43 2.15 3.24 -0.32
CA VAL A 43 0.86 2.70 0.12
C VAL A 43 1.11 1.75 1.28
N LEU A 44 0.55 2.07 2.46
CA LEU A 44 0.55 1.19 3.63
C LEU A 44 -0.84 0.62 3.84
N GLN A 45 -1.00 -0.67 3.61
CA GLN A 45 -2.22 -1.40 3.88
C GLN A 45 -2.26 -1.89 5.33
N LEU A 46 -3.34 -1.57 6.05
CA LEU A 46 -3.65 -2.08 7.37
C LEU A 46 -4.60 -3.28 7.24
N SER A 47 -4.03 -4.46 7.00
CA SER A 47 -4.79 -5.66 6.63
C SER A 47 -5.46 -6.32 7.84
N GLY A 48 -6.75 -6.60 7.71
CA GLY A 48 -7.59 -7.23 8.73
C GLY A 48 -8.74 -6.35 9.22
N GLY A 49 -9.02 -5.21 8.56
CA GLY A 49 -10.11 -4.31 8.96
C GLY A 49 -9.76 -3.53 10.23
N ASN A 50 -8.93 -2.52 10.10
CA ASN A 50 -8.55 -1.66 11.21
C ASN A 50 -9.79 -1.01 11.87
N ASP A 51 -9.82 -0.93 13.21
CA ASP A 51 -10.87 -0.22 13.92
C ASP A 51 -10.67 1.29 13.85
N GLY A 52 -11.41 1.91 12.96
CA GLY A 52 -11.38 3.34 12.73
C GLY A 52 -11.74 4.19 13.93
N LEU A 53 -12.76 3.80 14.69
CA LEU A 53 -13.22 4.55 15.85
C LEU A 53 -12.25 4.49 17.04
N ASN A 54 -11.38 3.47 17.11
CA ASN A 54 -10.27 3.43 18.07
C ASN A 54 -8.95 3.94 17.47
N THR A 55 -8.98 4.43 16.23
CA THR A 55 -7.85 5.13 15.57
C THR A 55 -8.05 6.64 15.66
N ILE A 56 -9.16 7.16 15.13
CA ILE A 56 -9.63 8.55 15.30
C ILE A 56 -10.88 8.50 16.19
N ILE A 57 -10.72 8.99 17.38
CA ILE A 57 -11.70 8.86 18.47
C ILE A 57 -12.62 10.08 18.48
N PRO A 58 -13.95 9.92 18.40
CA PRO A 58 -14.90 11.02 18.59
C PRO A 58 -15.05 11.31 20.08
N ILE A 59 -14.13 12.11 20.65
CA ILE A 59 -13.91 12.27 22.10
C ILE A 59 -15.07 12.90 22.86
N GLN A 60 -16.01 13.55 22.18
CA GLN A 60 -17.22 14.14 22.77
C GLN A 60 -18.49 13.33 22.50
N ASN A 61 -18.38 12.14 21.89
CA ASN A 61 -19.53 11.35 21.48
C ASN A 61 -19.90 10.26 22.47
N ASP A 62 -21.00 10.45 23.20
CA ASP A 62 -21.52 9.49 24.18
C ASP A 62 -21.84 8.11 23.60
N ILE A 63 -22.26 8.03 22.32
CA ILE A 63 -22.60 6.76 21.66
C ILE A 63 -21.34 5.90 21.53
N TYR A 64 -20.20 6.53 21.21
CA TYR A 64 -18.90 5.84 21.16
C TYR A 64 -18.58 5.19 22.50
N TYR A 65 -18.67 5.93 23.60
CA TYR A 65 -18.34 5.40 24.94
C TYR A 65 -19.34 4.35 25.43
N LYS A 66 -20.64 4.55 25.17
CA LYS A 66 -21.70 3.59 25.54
C LYS A 66 -21.61 2.30 24.74
N GLY A 67 -21.37 2.38 23.43
CA GLY A 67 -21.24 1.22 22.55
C GLY A 67 -19.95 0.43 22.74
N ARG A 68 -18.93 1.04 23.37
CA ARG A 68 -17.58 0.48 23.54
C ARG A 68 -17.11 0.50 24.99
N TYR A 69 -18.00 0.21 25.93
CA TYR A 69 -17.76 0.33 27.38
C TYR A 69 -16.47 -0.36 27.87
N GLY A 70 -16.02 -1.44 27.21
CA GLY A 70 -14.79 -2.19 27.52
C GLY A 70 -13.58 -1.83 26.69
N ILE A 71 -13.77 -1.25 25.50
CA ILE A 71 -12.68 -1.00 24.53
C ILE A 71 -12.53 0.47 24.12
N ALA A 72 -13.39 1.37 24.60
CA ALA A 72 -13.28 2.80 24.29
C ALA A 72 -11.94 3.38 24.78
N ILE A 73 -11.29 4.15 23.94
CA ILE A 73 -10.05 4.87 24.26
C ILE A 73 -10.40 6.15 25.03
N LYS A 74 -10.02 6.22 26.30
CA LYS A 74 -10.34 7.34 27.20
C LYS A 74 -9.23 8.39 27.30
N ASN A 75 -8.02 8.05 26.88
CA ASN A 75 -6.81 8.86 26.94
C ASN A 75 -6.30 9.25 25.53
N ALA A 76 -7.23 9.48 24.60
CA ALA A 76 -6.91 9.93 23.25
C ALA A 76 -6.10 11.23 23.27
N LEU A 77 -5.16 11.38 22.34
CA LEU A 77 -4.45 12.61 22.12
C LEU A 77 -5.31 13.56 21.26
N ASN A 78 -5.64 14.75 21.77
CA ASN A 78 -6.54 15.67 21.09
C ASN A 78 -5.95 16.15 19.75
N LEU A 79 -6.72 15.98 18.68
CA LEU A 79 -6.47 16.59 17.36
C LEU A 79 -7.26 17.90 17.22
N THR A 80 -8.52 17.87 17.62
CA THR A 80 -9.45 19.01 17.65
C THR A 80 -10.29 18.93 18.93
N ASP A 81 -11.25 19.85 19.10
CA ASP A 81 -12.18 19.82 20.25
C ASP A 81 -13.10 18.56 20.22
N GLU A 82 -13.34 17.95 19.05
CA GLU A 82 -14.26 16.82 18.87
C GLU A 82 -13.54 15.50 18.59
N ALA A 83 -12.29 15.55 18.09
CA ALA A 83 -11.54 14.40 17.63
C ALA A 83 -10.22 14.22 18.37
N GLY A 84 -9.93 13.00 18.75
CA GLY A 84 -8.62 12.58 19.24
C GLY A 84 -8.03 11.47 18.36
N ILE A 85 -6.75 11.20 18.53
CA ILE A 85 -6.06 10.05 17.91
C ILE A 85 -5.63 9.08 19.01
N ASN A 86 -5.52 7.81 18.65
CA ASN A 86 -5.04 6.76 19.56
C ASN A 86 -3.68 7.15 20.17
N PRO A 87 -3.49 7.01 21.51
CA PRO A 87 -2.26 7.45 22.18
C PRO A 87 -0.99 6.77 21.65
N ASN A 88 -1.10 5.57 21.07
CA ASN A 88 0.03 4.86 20.48
C ASN A 88 0.43 5.38 19.08
N LEU A 89 -0.30 6.39 18.54
CA LEU A 89 0.01 7.12 17.31
C LEU A 89 0.52 8.54 17.62
N SER A 90 1.38 8.68 18.62
CA SER A 90 1.87 9.98 19.09
C SER A 90 2.62 10.76 18.00
N TYR A 91 3.37 10.12 17.13
CA TYR A 91 4.03 10.80 16.02
C TYR A 91 3.04 11.26 14.93
N PHE A 92 1.93 10.53 14.71
CA PHE A 92 0.85 11.01 13.85
C PHE A 92 0.21 12.28 14.40
N LYS A 93 0.09 12.40 15.74
CA LYS A 93 -0.32 13.64 16.39
C LYS A 93 0.67 14.78 16.11
N GLU A 94 1.97 14.52 16.23
CA GLU A 94 3.02 15.50 15.89
C GLU A 94 2.92 15.95 14.43
N LEU A 95 2.75 15.01 13.49
CA LEU A 95 2.55 15.32 12.07
C LEU A 95 1.29 16.16 11.82
N PHE A 96 0.21 15.89 12.58
CA PHE A 96 -1.01 16.67 12.51
C PHE A 96 -0.78 18.11 12.96
N ASP A 97 -0.10 18.31 14.08
CA ASP A 97 0.21 19.63 14.64
C ASP A 97 1.13 20.44 13.71
N ASN A 98 2.07 19.76 13.05
CA ASN A 98 2.96 20.35 12.06
C ASN A 98 2.29 20.62 10.71
N GLY A 99 1.04 20.17 10.53
CA GLY A 99 0.32 20.28 9.25
C GLY A 99 0.92 19.41 8.14
N GLU A 100 1.38 18.22 8.48
CA GLU A 100 2.01 17.22 7.61
C GLU A 100 1.16 15.95 7.49
N LEU A 101 -0.01 15.94 8.12
CA LEU A 101 -1.00 14.87 8.11
C LEU A 101 -2.36 15.40 7.68
N SER A 102 -3.03 14.66 6.81
CA SER A 102 -4.45 14.78 6.50
C SER A 102 -5.19 13.50 6.84
N VAL A 103 -6.39 13.62 7.39
CA VAL A 103 -7.27 12.50 7.74
C VAL A 103 -8.57 12.63 6.96
N LEU A 104 -8.92 11.62 6.20
CA LEU A 104 -10.21 11.51 5.53
C LEU A 104 -11.03 10.42 6.23
N ASN A 105 -12.15 10.80 6.83
CA ASN A 105 -13.05 9.89 7.55
C ASN A 105 -14.10 9.27 6.63
N ASN A 106 -14.77 8.23 7.10
CA ASN A 106 -15.94 7.61 6.44
C ASN A 106 -15.68 7.17 5.01
N VAL A 107 -14.47 6.69 4.73
CA VAL A 107 -14.10 6.17 3.41
C VAL A 107 -14.59 4.73 3.27
N GLY A 108 -15.29 4.47 2.18
CA GLY A 108 -15.86 3.17 1.87
C GLY A 108 -16.32 3.10 0.42
N TYR A 109 -17.34 2.28 0.13
CA TYR A 109 -17.92 2.13 -1.20
C TYR A 109 -19.37 1.62 -1.13
N PRO A 110 -20.17 1.76 -2.21
CA PRO A 110 -21.54 1.27 -2.26
C PRO A 110 -21.62 -0.25 -2.14
N ASN A 111 -22.63 -0.76 -1.41
CA ASN A 111 -22.85 -2.18 -1.17
C ASN A 111 -21.61 -2.89 -0.66
N PRO A 112 -21.07 -2.48 0.50
CA PRO A 112 -19.81 -2.98 1.01
C PRO A 112 -19.89 -4.48 1.33
N ASP A 113 -18.83 -5.21 0.98
CA ASP A 113 -18.62 -6.59 1.39
C ASP A 113 -17.83 -6.62 2.70
N LYS A 114 -18.13 -7.57 3.58
CA LYS A 114 -17.46 -7.75 4.88
C LYS A 114 -16.56 -8.99 4.91
N SER A 115 -16.36 -9.67 3.76
CA SER A 115 -15.35 -10.69 3.60
C SER A 115 -13.99 -10.03 3.33
N HIS A 116 -12.96 -10.39 4.07
CA HIS A 116 -11.61 -9.90 3.81
C HIS A 116 -11.16 -10.10 2.36
N PHE A 117 -11.40 -11.30 1.82
CA PHE A 117 -11.00 -11.62 0.45
C PHE A 117 -11.68 -10.71 -0.57
N ARG A 118 -13.03 -10.60 -0.50
CA ARG A 118 -13.77 -9.81 -1.48
C ARG A 118 -13.51 -8.32 -1.32
N SER A 119 -13.51 -7.81 -0.09
CA SER A 119 -13.24 -6.41 0.18
C SER A 119 -11.83 -6.01 -0.28
N MET A 120 -10.85 -6.88 -0.03
CA MET A 120 -9.47 -6.71 -0.51
C MET A 120 -9.41 -6.62 -2.04
N ASP A 121 -10.09 -7.53 -2.76
CA ASP A 121 -10.17 -7.50 -4.23
C ASP A 121 -10.75 -6.18 -4.73
N ILE A 122 -11.81 -5.67 -4.08
CA ILE A 122 -12.45 -4.40 -4.44
C ILE A 122 -11.48 -3.23 -4.26
N TRP A 123 -10.79 -3.14 -3.12
CA TRP A 123 -9.81 -2.09 -2.85
C TRP A 123 -8.58 -2.20 -3.77
N HIS A 124 -8.08 -3.40 -3.99
CA HIS A 124 -6.94 -3.63 -4.88
C HIS A 124 -7.26 -3.32 -6.35
N SER A 125 -8.44 -3.69 -6.80
CA SER A 125 -8.85 -3.48 -8.19
C SER A 125 -9.52 -2.13 -8.43
N ALA A 126 -9.96 -1.41 -7.39
CA ALA A 126 -10.84 -0.25 -7.49
C ALA A 126 -12.16 -0.56 -8.25
N SER A 127 -12.64 -1.80 -8.17
CA SER A 127 -13.89 -2.24 -8.81
C SER A 127 -15.13 -1.79 -8.04
N LYS A 128 -16.28 -2.01 -8.62
CA LYS A 128 -17.56 -2.02 -7.88
C LYS A 128 -17.66 -3.32 -7.07
N SER A 129 -18.57 -3.34 -6.10
CA SER A 129 -18.79 -4.52 -5.24
C SER A 129 -19.34 -5.74 -6.00
N ASP A 130 -20.02 -5.53 -7.12
CA ASP A 130 -20.59 -6.56 -8.01
C ASP A 130 -19.69 -6.88 -9.22
N GLU A 131 -18.54 -6.25 -9.34
CA GLU A 131 -17.60 -6.39 -10.46
C GLU A 131 -16.31 -7.09 -10.02
N PHE A 132 -15.85 -8.08 -10.79
CA PHE A 132 -14.61 -8.80 -10.55
C PHE A 132 -13.59 -8.42 -11.63
N LEU A 133 -12.47 -7.82 -11.23
CA LEU A 133 -11.38 -7.44 -12.12
C LEU A 133 -10.13 -8.27 -11.81
N GLU A 134 -9.43 -8.70 -12.85
CA GLU A 134 -8.16 -9.43 -12.75
C GLU A 134 -6.95 -8.50 -12.65
N THR A 135 -7.17 -7.18 -12.75
CA THR A 135 -6.14 -6.15 -12.70
C THR A 135 -6.35 -5.17 -11.56
N GLY A 136 -5.26 -4.77 -10.92
CA GLY A 136 -5.25 -3.77 -9.87
C GLY A 136 -5.13 -2.34 -10.39
N TRP A 137 -5.47 -1.37 -9.56
CA TRP A 137 -5.43 0.05 -9.94
C TRP A 137 -4.01 0.57 -10.17
N ILE A 138 -3.02 0.12 -9.38
CA ILE A 138 -1.61 0.46 -9.58
C ILE A 138 -1.09 -0.26 -10.83
N GLY A 139 -1.48 -1.52 -11.04
CA GLY A 139 -1.11 -2.25 -12.26
C GLY A 139 -1.60 -1.57 -13.53
N ARG A 140 -2.85 -1.09 -13.56
CA ARG A 140 -3.38 -0.30 -14.69
C ARG A 140 -2.68 1.06 -14.84
N TYR A 141 -2.27 1.68 -13.74
CA TYR A 141 -1.38 2.84 -13.80
C TYR A 141 -0.05 2.51 -14.49
N LEU A 142 0.55 1.37 -14.21
CA LEU A 142 1.78 0.94 -14.89
C LEU A 142 1.57 0.70 -16.39
N ASP A 143 0.44 0.09 -16.77
CA ASP A 143 0.09 -0.14 -18.17
C ASP A 143 -0.01 1.18 -18.96
N GLU A 144 -0.58 2.23 -18.36
CA GLU A 144 -0.75 3.55 -19.00
C GLU A 144 0.53 4.39 -18.94
N ALA A 145 1.20 4.44 -17.77
CA ALA A 145 2.32 5.36 -17.55
C ALA A 145 3.68 4.82 -18.02
N CYS A 146 3.78 3.51 -18.27
CA CYS A 146 5.06 2.84 -18.47
C CYS A 146 5.14 2.10 -19.83
N TYR A 147 4.55 2.67 -20.89
CA TYR A 147 4.51 2.02 -22.21
C TYR A 147 5.92 1.66 -22.74
N ASN A 148 6.93 2.47 -22.47
CA ASN A 148 8.33 2.27 -22.91
C ASN A 148 9.35 2.34 -21.75
N CYS A 149 9.00 1.94 -20.54
CA CYS A 149 9.94 1.97 -19.42
C CYS A 149 11.03 0.90 -19.58
N ALA A 150 12.27 1.33 -19.46
CA ALA A 150 13.45 0.46 -19.59
C ALA A 150 13.57 -0.58 -18.44
N HIS A 151 12.95 -0.32 -17.28
CA HIS A 151 12.97 -1.20 -16.11
C HIS A 151 11.57 -1.34 -15.51
N PRO A 152 11.08 -2.56 -15.24
CA PRO A 152 9.77 -2.81 -14.63
C PRO A 152 9.72 -2.50 -13.13
N THR A 153 10.66 -1.73 -12.60
CA THR A 153 10.76 -1.33 -11.20
C THR A 153 9.97 -0.06 -10.87
N GLN A 154 9.04 0.37 -11.73
CA GLN A 154 8.21 1.56 -11.50
C GLN A 154 7.29 1.42 -10.28
N ALA A 155 6.89 0.19 -9.93
CA ALA A 155 6.23 -0.11 -8.67
C ALA A 155 6.87 -1.34 -8.01
N LEU A 156 7.07 -1.27 -6.69
CA LEU A 156 7.68 -2.33 -5.88
C LEU A 156 6.79 -2.66 -4.69
N GLU A 157 6.60 -3.94 -4.41
CA GLU A 157 5.94 -4.44 -3.22
C GLU A 157 6.96 -5.09 -2.28
N ILE A 158 6.93 -4.71 -1.00
CA ILE A 158 7.79 -5.30 0.01
C ILE A 158 7.07 -6.49 0.66
N ASP A 159 6.88 -7.54 -0.11
CA ASP A 159 6.27 -8.80 0.31
C ASP A 159 6.81 -9.97 -0.51
N ASP A 160 6.53 -11.21 -0.07
CA ASP A 160 6.89 -12.44 -0.80
C ASP A 160 5.95 -12.72 -1.99
N LEU A 161 4.75 -12.14 -2.02
CA LEU A 161 3.74 -12.30 -3.07
C LEU A 161 3.28 -10.94 -3.60
N LEU A 162 3.06 -10.88 -4.90
CA LEU A 162 2.51 -9.68 -5.55
C LEU A 162 0.99 -9.62 -5.37
N SER A 163 0.52 -8.54 -4.73
CA SER A 163 -0.91 -8.29 -4.54
C SER A 163 -1.63 -7.95 -5.86
N LEU A 164 -2.95 -8.14 -5.88
CA LEU A 164 -3.77 -7.79 -7.05
C LEU A 164 -3.65 -6.29 -7.38
N ALA A 165 -3.47 -5.42 -6.38
CA ALA A 165 -3.34 -3.97 -6.59
C ALA A 165 -2.27 -3.60 -7.63
N LEU A 166 -1.20 -4.40 -7.73
CA LEU A 166 -0.03 -4.14 -8.57
C LEU A 166 0.00 -4.96 -9.87
N LYS A 167 -1.05 -5.72 -10.16
CA LYS A 167 -1.16 -6.51 -11.40
C LYS A 167 -1.86 -5.70 -12.48
N GLY A 168 -1.14 -5.33 -13.54
CA GLY A 168 -1.72 -4.79 -14.78
C GLY A 168 -2.13 -5.89 -15.76
N LYS A 169 -2.64 -5.48 -16.90
CA LYS A 169 -2.94 -6.38 -18.01
C LYS A 169 -1.66 -6.83 -18.72
N GLU A 170 -0.77 -5.89 -18.98
CA GLU A 170 0.49 -6.09 -19.69
C GLU A 170 1.69 -5.95 -18.76
N LYS A 171 1.62 -5.08 -17.76
CA LYS A 171 2.70 -4.78 -16.85
C LYS A 171 2.35 -5.11 -15.41
N LYS A 172 3.38 -5.44 -14.65
CA LYS A 172 3.28 -5.75 -13.22
C LYS A 172 4.39 -5.07 -12.46
N ALA A 173 4.12 -4.80 -11.19
CA ALA A 173 5.13 -4.47 -10.24
C ALA A 173 6.00 -5.70 -9.91
N PHE A 174 7.05 -5.45 -9.16
CA PHE A 174 7.93 -6.47 -8.66
C PHE A 174 7.78 -6.60 -7.13
N ALA A 175 7.60 -7.83 -6.63
CA ALA A 175 7.47 -8.09 -5.19
C ALA A 175 8.74 -8.78 -4.66
N PHE A 176 9.22 -8.35 -3.50
CA PHE A 176 10.32 -8.99 -2.80
C PHE A 176 10.33 -8.60 -1.32
N LYS A 177 10.69 -9.53 -0.45
CA LYS A 177 10.85 -9.26 0.99
C LYS A 177 12.25 -8.75 1.35
N ASP A 178 13.28 -9.24 0.67
CA ASP A 178 14.67 -8.90 0.91
C ASP A 178 15.46 -8.82 -0.42
N PRO A 179 16.02 -7.64 -0.78
CA PRO A 179 16.77 -7.46 -2.02
C PRO A 179 17.98 -8.38 -2.13
N LYS A 180 18.68 -8.64 -1.02
CA LYS A 180 19.85 -9.52 -1.00
C LYS A 180 19.47 -10.96 -1.24
N ARG A 181 18.41 -11.44 -0.57
CA ARG A 181 17.91 -12.81 -0.76
C ARG A 181 17.41 -13.01 -2.18
N LEU A 182 16.66 -12.04 -2.71
CA LEU A 182 16.19 -12.05 -4.08
C LEU A 182 17.36 -12.17 -5.06
N PHE A 183 18.39 -11.32 -4.92
CA PHE A 183 19.60 -11.34 -5.75
C PHE A 183 20.34 -12.68 -5.63
N GLN A 184 20.54 -13.19 -4.43
CA GLN A 184 21.22 -14.47 -4.21
C GLN A 184 20.47 -15.62 -4.88
N THR A 185 19.14 -15.71 -4.69
CA THR A 185 18.32 -16.76 -5.28
C THR A 185 18.30 -16.67 -6.80
N SER A 186 18.11 -15.48 -7.36
CA SER A 186 18.08 -15.28 -8.83
C SER A 186 19.43 -15.58 -9.49
N ASN A 187 20.54 -15.44 -8.77
CA ASN A 187 21.89 -15.72 -9.24
C ASN A 187 22.39 -17.16 -8.97
N GLU A 188 21.55 -18.06 -8.42
CA GLU A 188 21.91 -19.47 -8.30
C GLU A 188 22.20 -20.06 -9.68
N LYS A 189 23.24 -20.92 -9.74
CA LYS A 189 23.67 -21.56 -11.01
C LYS A 189 22.54 -22.27 -11.75
N PHE A 190 21.57 -22.81 -11.01
CA PHE A 190 20.40 -23.46 -11.58
C PHE A 190 19.57 -22.50 -12.45
N TYR A 191 19.24 -21.30 -11.94
CA TYR A 191 18.41 -20.33 -12.67
C TYR A 191 19.16 -19.70 -13.83
N LYS A 192 20.45 -19.40 -13.68
CA LYS A 192 21.30 -18.91 -14.77
C LYS A 192 21.43 -19.93 -15.89
N ASN A 193 21.74 -21.17 -15.56
CA ASN A 193 21.84 -22.24 -16.55
C ASN A 193 20.49 -22.50 -17.25
N LEU A 194 19.38 -22.37 -16.51
CA LEU A 194 18.05 -22.54 -17.07
C LEU A 194 17.76 -21.42 -18.10
N TYR A 195 18.12 -20.18 -17.79
CA TYR A 195 17.94 -19.04 -18.68
C TYR A 195 18.88 -19.10 -19.90
N GLU A 196 20.16 -19.42 -19.69
CA GLU A 196 21.18 -19.47 -20.76
C GLU A 196 20.97 -20.62 -21.76
N ASN A 197 20.35 -21.72 -21.35
CA ASN A 197 20.15 -22.92 -22.17
C ASN A 197 18.68 -23.16 -22.53
N HIS A 198 17.87 -22.11 -22.60
CA HIS A 198 16.49 -22.26 -23.03
C HIS A 198 16.36 -22.55 -24.54
N HIS A 199 15.32 -23.30 -24.90
CA HIS A 199 14.96 -23.62 -26.27
C HIS A 199 13.59 -23.02 -26.59
N HIS A 200 13.44 -22.42 -27.76
CA HIS A 200 12.23 -21.72 -28.22
C HIS A 200 11.14 -22.66 -28.75
N ASP A 201 10.80 -23.72 -28.03
CA ASP A 201 9.94 -24.78 -28.54
C ASP A 201 8.43 -24.52 -28.38
N HIS A 202 8.03 -23.65 -27.42
CA HIS A 202 6.64 -23.32 -27.09
C HIS A 202 6.49 -21.91 -26.53
N GLU A 203 5.48 -21.20 -27.00
CA GLU A 203 5.16 -19.81 -26.62
C GLU A 203 5.03 -19.61 -25.09
N THR A 204 4.38 -20.54 -24.40
CA THR A 204 4.25 -20.50 -22.92
C THR A 204 5.57 -20.74 -22.19
N VAL A 205 6.45 -21.56 -22.77
CA VAL A 205 7.77 -21.85 -22.20
C VAL A 205 8.71 -20.66 -22.42
N GLU A 206 8.68 -20.06 -23.58
CA GLU A 206 9.42 -18.83 -23.91
C GLU A 206 9.06 -17.70 -22.92
N TYR A 207 7.78 -17.53 -22.66
CA TYR A 207 7.30 -16.57 -21.68
C TYR A 207 7.88 -16.78 -20.26
N LEU A 208 7.99 -18.03 -19.80
CA LEU A 208 8.61 -18.34 -18.49
C LEU A 208 10.11 -18.00 -18.47
N TYR A 209 10.83 -18.24 -19.57
CA TYR A 209 12.25 -17.89 -19.68
C TYR A 209 12.49 -16.37 -19.70
N GLN A 210 11.66 -15.63 -20.45
CA GLN A 210 11.72 -14.17 -20.47
C GLN A 210 11.45 -13.59 -19.07
N THR A 211 10.41 -14.10 -18.39
CA THR A 211 10.09 -13.72 -17.00
C THR A 211 11.26 -14.00 -16.05
N LEU A 212 11.93 -15.14 -16.22
CA LEU A 212 13.11 -15.48 -15.40
C LEU A 212 14.27 -14.53 -15.65
N GLY A 213 14.57 -14.22 -16.92
CA GLY A 213 15.63 -13.28 -17.29
C GLY A 213 15.39 -11.87 -16.74
N GLU A 214 14.15 -11.38 -16.84
CA GLU A 214 13.75 -10.11 -16.26
C GLU A 214 13.86 -10.12 -14.73
N THR A 215 13.46 -11.22 -14.08
CA THR A 215 13.59 -11.36 -12.64
C THR A 215 15.06 -11.30 -12.19
N ILE A 216 15.97 -11.96 -12.91
CA ILE A 216 17.41 -11.93 -12.62
C ILE A 216 17.97 -10.50 -12.78
N SER A 217 17.65 -9.84 -13.89
CA SER A 217 18.12 -8.48 -14.19
C SER A 217 17.59 -7.45 -13.17
N ASN A 218 16.29 -7.53 -12.84
CA ASN A 218 15.67 -6.63 -11.86
C ASN A 218 16.19 -6.88 -10.44
N ALA A 219 16.41 -8.13 -10.05
CA ALA A 219 16.98 -8.48 -8.76
C ALA A 219 18.38 -7.89 -8.58
N GLU A 220 19.20 -7.94 -9.60
CA GLU A 220 20.53 -7.32 -9.62
C GLU A 220 20.43 -5.80 -9.50
N TYR A 221 19.61 -5.15 -10.33
CA TYR A 221 19.39 -3.71 -10.30
C TYR A 221 18.91 -3.20 -8.94
N ILE A 222 17.86 -3.83 -8.37
CA ILE A 222 17.32 -3.48 -7.06
C ILE A 222 18.38 -3.67 -5.96
N PHE A 223 19.14 -4.78 -6.00
CA PHE A 223 20.16 -5.07 -5.01
C PHE A 223 21.31 -4.08 -5.07
N GLU A 224 21.83 -3.76 -6.25
CA GLU A 224 22.88 -2.77 -6.40
C GLU A 224 22.41 -1.38 -5.96
N LYS A 225 21.20 -0.96 -6.35
CA LYS A 225 20.62 0.30 -5.90
C LYS A 225 20.44 0.33 -4.39
N SER A 226 19.97 -0.75 -3.75
CA SER A 226 19.77 -0.82 -2.28
C SER A 226 21.05 -0.65 -1.46
N LYS A 227 22.24 -0.80 -2.07
CA LYS A 227 23.54 -0.61 -1.43
C LYS A 227 24.10 0.81 -1.56
N THR A 228 23.62 1.59 -2.53
CA THR A 228 24.24 2.87 -2.91
C THR A 228 24.07 3.95 -1.84
N LYS A 229 22.95 3.93 -1.13
CA LYS A 229 22.70 4.83 -0.01
C LYS A 229 22.14 4.06 1.18
N LYS A 230 22.67 4.38 2.36
CA LYS A 230 22.15 3.88 3.63
C LYS A 230 21.56 5.07 4.39
N SER A 231 20.45 4.83 5.05
CA SER A 231 19.88 5.79 5.99
C SER A 231 20.75 5.84 7.26
N ASP A 232 21.01 7.04 7.75
CA ASP A 232 21.64 7.29 9.05
C ASP A 232 20.62 7.23 10.21
N ILE A 233 19.32 7.13 9.88
CA ILE A 233 18.23 7.04 10.84
C ILE A 233 18.10 5.58 11.34
N THR A 234 17.95 5.44 12.65
CA THR A 234 17.66 4.14 13.26
C THR A 234 16.17 3.81 13.11
N TYR A 235 15.87 2.69 12.48
CA TYR A 235 14.50 2.15 12.37
C TYR A 235 14.24 1.11 13.45
N PRO A 236 12.98 0.98 13.93
CA PRO A 236 12.61 -0.09 14.86
C PRO A 236 12.94 -1.48 14.31
N ASP A 237 13.33 -2.40 15.19
CA ASP A 237 13.61 -3.81 14.83
C ASP A 237 12.32 -4.64 14.71
N THR A 238 11.30 -4.07 14.09
CA THR A 238 10.05 -4.73 13.71
C THR A 238 10.05 -5.04 12.22
N ASN A 239 9.13 -5.90 11.77
CA ASN A 239 9.03 -6.20 10.34
C ASN A 239 8.71 -4.94 9.54
N ILE A 240 7.70 -4.16 9.97
CA ILE A 240 7.30 -2.93 9.30
C ILE A 240 8.41 -1.86 9.34
N GLY A 241 9.18 -1.77 10.43
CA GLY A 241 10.34 -0.88 10.52
C GLY A 241 11.43 -1.25 9.51
N LYS A 242 11.73 -2.54 9.37
CA LYS A 242 12.67 -3.04 8.36
C LYS A 242 12.18 -2.78 6.93
N ASP A 243 10.87 -2.92 6.70
CA ASP A 243 10.28 -2.70 5.38
C ASP A 243 10.33 -1.21 4.99
N PHE A 244 9.98 -0.30 5.89
CA PHE A 244 10.17 1.13 5.67
C PHE A 244 11.64 1.53 5.45
N LYS A 245 12.58 0.91 6.18
CA LYS A 245 14.02 1.13 5.96
C LYS A 245 14.47 0.74 4.55
N LYS A 246 13.96 -0.38 4.01
CA LYS A 246 14.24 -0.80 2.63
C LYS A 246 13.69 0.21 1.62
N ILE A 247 12.43 0.63 1.81
CA ILE A 247 11.80 1.66 0.95
C ILE A 247 12.60 2.96 0.99
N SER A 248 12.98 3.43 2.17
CA SER A 248 13.83 4.61 2.31
C SER A 248 15.14 4.48 1.54
N SER A 249 15.86 3.39 1.73
CA SER A 249 17.13 3.15 1.02
C SER A 249 16.97 3.16 -0.50
N LEU A 250 15.86 2.61 -1.01
CA LEU A 250 15.55 2.61 -2.45
C LEU A 250 15.21 4.02 -2.95
N ILE A 251 14.36 4.76 -2.24
CA ILE A 251 14.02 6.16 -2.59
C ILE A 251 15.30 7.02 -2.65
N LEU A 252 16.16 6.89 -1.66
CA LEU A 252 17.40 7.66 -1.56
C LEU A 252 18.46 7.24 -2.58
N SER A 253 18.36 6.05 -3.16
CA SER A 253 19.27 5.56 -4.21
C SER A 253 18.91 6.04 -5.61
N ASP A 254 17.92 6.91 -5.75
CA ASP A 254 17.39 7.40 -7.03
C ASP A 254 17.03 6.25 -8.01
N ILE A 255 16.41 5.20 -7.45
CA ILE A 255 15.77 4.17 -8.28
C ILE A 255 14.53 4.76 -8.96
N ASN A 256 14.22 4.30 -10.16
CA ASN A 256 13.10 4.83 -10.94
C ASN A 256 11.69 4.48 -10.43
N THR A 257 11.57 3.97 -9.20
CA THR A 257 10.32 3.52 -8.58
C THR A 257 9.45 4.71 -8.18
N ARG A 258 8.19 4.68 -8.61
CA ARG A 258 7.19 5.71 -8.33
C ARG A 258 6.18 5.28 -7.27
N VAL A 259 5.94 3.98 -7.13
CA VAL A 259 5.00 3.42 -6.17
C VAL A 259 5.67 2.34 -5.34
N TYR A 260 5.60 2.48 -4.03
CA TYR A 260 5.96 1.45 -3.08
C TYR A 260 4.70 0.97 -2.37
N TYR A 261 4.59 -0.34 -2.19
CA TYR A 261 3.47 -0.96 -1.51
C TYR A 261 3.97 -1.89 -0.41
N LEU A 262 3.37 -1.77 0.76
CA LEU A 262 3.65 -2.63 1.90
C LEU A 262 2.38 -2.85 2.72
N SER A 263 2.33 -3.96 3.45
CA SER A 263 1.19 -4.35 4.27
C SER A 263 1.63 -4.72 5.68
N ILE A 264 0.80 -4.36 6.66
CA ILE A 264 0.89 -4.88 8.01
C ILE A 264 -0.44 -5.54 8.36
N GLY A 265 -0.39 -6.83 8.72
CA GLY A 265 -1.56 -7.64 9.06
C GLY A 265 -1.94 -7.57 10.54
N SER A 266 -2.86 -8.47 10.93
CA SER A 266 -3.32 -8.67 12.30
C SER A 266 -4.30 -7.64 12.86
N PHE A 267 -4.91 -6.80 12.00
CA PHE A 267 -5.99 -5.90 12.38
C PHE A 267 -7.35 -6.61 12.55
N ASP A 268 -7.43 -7.91 12.30
CA ASP A 268 -8.65 -8.70 12.57
C ASP A 268 -8.81 -8.97 14.06
N THR A 269 -9.30 -7.94 14.77
CA THR A 269 -9.32 -7.85 16.24
C THR A 269 -10.69 -8.16 16.84
N HIS A 270 -11.20 -9.37 16.60
CA HIS A 270 -12.45 -9.84 17.22
C HIS A 270 -12.35 -10.07 18.74
N VAL A 271 -11.13 -10.23 19.27
CA VAL A 271 -10.85 -10.55 20.67
C VAL A 271 -9.66 -9.74 21.14
N ASN A 272 -9.73 -9.22 22.37
CA ASN A 272 -8.64 -8.48 23.01
C ASN A 272 -8.08 -7.35 22.11
N GLN A 273 -8.99 -6.56 21.52
CA GLN A 273 -8.67 -5.60 20.47
C GLN A 273 -7.67 -4.54 20.92
N ASN A 274 -7.88 -3.93 22.11
CA ASN A 274 -7.04 -2.81 22.53
C ASN A 274 -5.56 -3.18 22.61
N ASP A 275 -5.24 -4.34 23.21
CA ASP A 275 -3.83 -4.77 23.33
C ASP A 275 -3.20 -5.07 21.97
N ARG A 276 -3.97 -5.71 21.07
CA ARG A 276 -3.47 -6.02 19.71
C ARG A 276 -3.30 -4.77 18.88
N GLN A 277 -4.30 -3.91 18.86
CA GLN A 277 -4.27 -2.67 18.06
C GLN A 277 -3.19 -1.72 18.58
N SER A 278 -3.01 -1.64 19.91
CA SER A 278 -1.95 -0.83 20.53
C SER A 278 -0.57 -1.23 20.04
N LYS A 279 -0.24 -2.53 20.03
CA LYS A 279 1.06 -3.01 19.51
C LYS A 279 1.26 -2.68 18.04
N LEU A 280 0.23 -2.89 17.21
CA LEU A 280 0.31 -2.57 15.80
C LEU A 280 0.52 -1.08 15.56
N PHE A 281 -0.16 -0.23 16.35
CA PHE A 281 0.01 1.21 16.27
C PHE A 281 1.39 1.68 16.75
N GLU A 282 1.93 1.10 17.83
CA GLU A 282 3.30 1.37 18.26
C GLU A 282 4.34 1.04 17.19
N GLU A 283 4.18 -0.12 16.53
CA GLU A 283 5.07 -0.52 15.43
C GLU A 283 4.96 0.42 14.23
N ILE A 284 3.73 0.78 13.82
CA ILE A 284 3.49 1.73 12.72
C ILE A 284 4.02 3.10 13.07
N ASN A 285 3.73 3.59 14.28
CA ASN A 285 4.15 4.90 14.75
C ASN A 285 5.67 5.07 14.66
N GLY A 286 6.43 4.12 15.22
CA GLY A 286 7.88 4.16 15.19
C GLY A 286 8.48 4.00 13.79
N ALA A 287 7.87 3.14 12.96
CA ALA A 287 8.31 2.94 11.58
C ALA A 287 8.08 4.19 10.71
N VAL A 288 6.88 4.80 10.81
CA VAL A 288 6.53 6.04 10.10
C VAL A 288 7.37 7.22 10.60
N GLU A 289 7.60 7.31 11.91
CA GLU A 289 8.49 8.34 12.49
C GLU A 289 9.88 8.30 11.87
N SER A 290 10.51 7.11 11.85
CA SER A 290 11.85 6.93 11.28
C SER A 290 11.85 7.25 9.78
N PHE A 291 10.84 6.80 9.05
CA PHE A 291 10.71 7.05 7.62
C PHE A 291 10.55 8.53 7.29
N VAL A 292 9.65 9.23 7.96
CA VAL A 292 9.42 10.66 7.73
C VAL A 292 10.66 11.47 8.09
N LYS A 293 11.33 11.17 9.21
CA LYS A 293 12.60 11.82 9.59
C LYS A 293 13.67 11.63 8.52
N ASP A 294 13.75 10.43 7.96
CA ASP A 294 14.71 10.11 6.90
C ASP A 294 14.39 10.88 5.60
N MET A 295 13.13 10.92 5.19
CA MET A 295 12.70 11.70 4.02
C MET A 295 12.95 13.22 4.23
N LYS A 296 12.71 13.75 5.43
CA LYS A 296 12.99 15.16 5.77
C LYS A 296 14.49 15.46 5.74
N ALA A 297 15.31 14.61 6.36
CA ALA A 297 16.76 14.78 6.41
C ALA A 297 17.41 14.80 5.02
N ASN A 298 16.79 14.11 4.05
CA ASN A 298 17.27 14.00 2.68
C ASN A 298 16.51 14.89 1.67
N GLY A 299 15.64 15.80 2.13
CA GLY A 299 14.91 16.75 1.28
C GLY A 299 13.86 16.13 0.36
N LYS A 300 13.45 14.87 0.62
CA LYS A 300 12.48 14.13 -0.21
C LYS A 300 11.05 14.18 0.31
N PHE A 301 10.82 14.72 1.50
CA PHE A 301 9.50 14.63 2.17
C PHE A 301 8.36 15.33 1.41
N ASN A 302 8.65 16.39 0.66
CA ASN A 302 7.66 17.04 -0.19
C ASN A 302 7.29 16.23 -1.44
N ASP A 303 8.12 15.27 -1.82
CA ASP A 303 7.93 14.46 -3.02
C ASP A 303 7.44 13.05 -2.71
N VAL A 304 7.32 12.70 -1.42
CA VAL A 304 6.78 11.43 -0.96
C VAL A 304 5.41 11.65 -0.33
N LEU A 305 4.42 10.88 -0.78
CA LEU A 305 3.10 10.75 -0.18
C LEU A 305 2.96 9.35 0.42
N LEU A 306 2.83 9.26 1.74
CA LEU A 306 2.42 8.03 2.41
C LEU A 306 0.90 8.04 2.57
N MET A 307 0.24 7.03 2.01
CA MET A 307 -1.22 6.83 2.09
C MET A 307 -1.51 5.51 2.81
N THR A 308 -2.44 5.54 3.78
CA THR A 308 -2.89 4.30 4.44
C THR A 308 -4.30 3.93 4.00
N PHE A 309 -4.63 2.63 4.00
CA PHE A 309 -5.99 2.15 3.88
C PHE A 309 -6.17 0.81 4.61
N SER A 310 -7.42 0.44 4.87
CA SER A 310 -7.83 -0.88 5.33
C SER A 310 -9.03 -1.32 4.49
N GLU A 311 -9.21 -2.61 4.26
CA GLU A 311 -10.25 -3.16 3.37
C GLU A 311 -11.68 -2.87 3.82
N PHE A 312 -11.88 -2.64 5.14
CA PHE A 312 -13.11 -2.14 5.76
C PHE A 312 -12.79 -1.62 7.16
N GLY A 313 -13.78 -0.98 7.81
CA GLY A 313 -13.75 -0.60 9.22
C GLY A 313 -14.40 -1.66 10.12
N ARG A 314 -14.63 -1.29 11.37
CA ARG A 314 -15.26 -2.15 12.37
C ARG A 314 -16.62 -1.62 12.80
N ARG A 315 -17.50 -2.49 13.32
CA ARG A 315 -18.78 -2.12 13.88
C ARG A 315 -18.63 -1.05 14.97
N VAL A 316 -19.67 -0.23 15.11
CA VAL A 316 -19.69 0.82 16.14
C VAL A 316 -19.69 0.21 17.54
N ALA A 317 -20.48 -0.82 17.76
CA ALA A 317 -20.54 -1.52 19.05
C ALA A 317 -19.44 -2.58 19.18
N GLN A 318 -18.89 -2.71 20.39
CA GLN A 318 -18.02 -3.84 20.72
C GLN A 318 -18.82 -5.15 20.78
N ASN A 319 -18.13 -6.27 20.55
CA ASN A 319 -18.67 -7.60 20.76
C ASN A 319 -18.44 -8.11 22.20
N ALA A 320 -18.98 -9.28 22.52
CA ALA A 320 -18.86 -9.88 23.86
C ALA A 320 -17.43 -10.31 24.22
N SER A 321 -16.52 -10.41 23.26
CA SER A 321 -15.14 -10.89 23.45
C SER A 321 -14.10 -9.76 23.60
N GLY A 322 -14.55 -8.52 23.80
CA GLY A 322 -13.66 -7.37 23.95
C GLY A 322 -12.96 -6.99 22.65
N GLY A 323 -13.65 -7.15 21.53
CA GLY A 323 -13.24 -6.72 20.20
C GLY A 323 -14.42 -6.17 19.42
N THR A 324 -14.31 -6.12 18.10
CA THR A 324 -15.35 -5.68 17.17
C THR A 324 -15.47 -6.62 15.99
N ASP A 325 -16.70 -6.75 15.49
CA ASP A 325 -16.94 -7.48 14.25
C ASP A 325 -16.68 -6.60 13.02
N HIS A 326 -16.66 -7.21 11.83
CA HIS A 326 -16.47 -6.51 10.58
C HIS A 326 -17.56 -5.46 10.34
N GLY A 327 -17.13 -4.27 9.98
CA GLY A 327 -17.97 -3.14 9.62
C GLY A 327 -17.73 -2.70 8.19
N THR A 328 -17.85 -1.40 7.93
CA THR A 328 -17.83 -0.86 6.56
C THR A 328 -16.81 0.26 6.39
N ALA A 329 -17.20 1.50 6.68
CA ALA A 329 -16.37 2.68 6.46
C ALA A 329 -15.20 2.77 7.44
N ASN A 330 -14.10 3.34 6.98
CA ASN A 330 -12.89 3.56 7.76
C ASN A 330 -12.31 4.94 7.45
N GLN A 331 -11.18 5.31 8.07
CA GLN A 331 -10.41 6.48 7.68
C GLN A 331 -9.16 6.12 6.90
N MET A 332 -8.69 7.10 6.15
CA MET A 332 -7.40 7.07 5.46
C MET A 332 -6.53 8.22 5.94
N PHE A 333 -5.24 7.96 6.11
CA PHE A 333 -4.21 8.94 6.42
C PHE A 333 -3.39 9.28 5.18
N PHE A 334 -3.01 10.55 5.06
CA PHE A 334 -2.11 11.05 4.03
C PHE A 334 -1.02 11.87 4.71
N ILE A 335 0.23 11.47 4.53
CA ILE A 335 1.40 12.08 5.17
C ILE A 335 2.37 12.56 4.10
N SER A 336 2.64 13.85 4.05
CA SER A 336 3.58 14.50 3.12
C SER A 336 3.84 15.94 3.52
N GLY A 337 5.01 16.46 3.17
CA GLY A 337 5.25 17.91 3.20
C GLY A 337 4.53 18.67 2.07
N GLY A 338 4.07 17.95 1.03
CA GLY A 338 3.41 18.53 -0.14
C GLY A 338 1.87 18.58 -0.07
N LEU A 339 1.25 18.42 1.11
CA LEU A 339 -0.21 18.49 1.28
C LEU A 339 -0.72 19.93 1.08
N LYS A 340 -1.78 20.10 0.28
CA LYS A 340 -2.47 21.39 0.10
C LYS A 340 -3.47 21.69 1.21
N LYS A 341 -4.25 20.67 1.61
CA LYS A 341 -5.15 20.75 2.77
C LYS A 341 -4.67 19.78 3.82
N LYS A 342 -4.70 20.21 5.07
CA LYS A 342 -4.09 19.54 6.22
C LYS A 342 -5.14 19.34 7.31
N GLY A 343 -4.91 18.39 8.20
CA GLY A 343 -5.80 18.11 9.30
C GLY A 343 -6.98 17.20 8.92
N ILE A 344 -8.10 17.31 9.60
CA ILE A 344 -9.31 16.54 9.32
C ILE A 344 -10.02 17.16 8.10
N LEU A 345 -10.16 16.38 7.02
CA LEU A 345 -10.65 16.85 5.72
C LEU A 345 -12.17 16.92 5.62
N ASN A 346 -12.88 16.12 6.42
CA ASN A 346 -14.35 16.00 6.41
C ASN A 346 -14.87 15.69 7.83
N ALA A 347 -16.19 15.66 7.99
CA ALA A 347 -16.82 15.38 9.29
C ALA A 347 -16.44 14.02 9.88
N LEU A 348 -16.45 13.94 11.22
CA LEU A 348 -16.37 12.67 11.93
C LEU A 348 -17.57 11.77 11.60
N PRO A 349 -17.46 10.45 11.82
CA PRO A 349 -18.55 9.51 11.62
C PRO A 349 -19.81 9.88 12.43
N ASP A 350 -20.97 9.85 11.76
CA ASP A 350 -22.28 9.95 12.44
C ASP A 350 -22.61 8.61 13.09
N LEU A 351 -22.54 8.55 14.42
CA LEU A 351 -22.84 7.34 15.19
C LEU A 351 -24.34 7.20 15.53
N GLN A 352 -25.19 8.19 15.16
CA GLN A 352 -26.63 8.10 15.36
C GLN A 352 -27.32 7.43 14.18
N ASN A 353 -26.76 7.61 12.98
CA ASN A 353 -27.34 7.10 11.74
C ASN A 353 -26.45 5.97 11.20
N LEU A 354 -26.83 4.74 11.48
CA LEU A 354 -26.08 3.53 11.14
C LEU A 354 -26.89 2.65 10.19
N ASN A 355 -26.20 1.88 9.36
CA ASN A 355 -26.80 0.83 8.54
C ASN A 355 -26.52 -0.53 9.20
N ASP A 356 -27.51 -1.16 9.82
CA ASP A 356 -27.36 -2.44 10.56
C ASP A 356 -26.22 -2.44 11.59
N GLY A 357 -26.00 -1.30 12.28
CA GLY A 357 -24.95 -1.10 13.27
C GLY A 357 -23.58 -0.76 12.70
N ASP A 358 -23.47 -0.57 11.39
CA ASP A 358 -22.26 -0.16 10.70
C ASP A 358 -22.27 1.31 10.32
N LEU A 359 -21.10 1.92 10.21
CA LEU A 359 -20.92 3.28 9.71
C LEU A 359 -21.37 3.38 8.26
N ILE A 360 -22.12 4.43 7.93
CA ILE A 360 -22.45 4.78 6.55
C ILE A 360 -21.26 5.53 5.95
N TYR A 361 -20.67 5.01 4.86
CA TYR A 361 -19.63 5.72 4.16
C TYR A 361 -20.16 7.02 3.53
N THR A 362 -19.34 8.05 3.51
CA THR A 362 -19.64 9.33 2.84
C THR A 362 -18.67 9.64 1.71
N GLU A 363 -17.48 9.02 1.77
CA GLU A 363 -16.40 9.22 0.83
C GLU A 363 -16.07 7.92 0.10
N ASP A 364 -16.12 7.94 -1.22
CA ASP A 364 -15.78 6.78 -2.04
C ASP A 364 -14.26 6.68 -2.20
N PHE A 365 -13.66 5.53 -1.84
CA PHE A 365 -12.21 5.33 -1.93
C PHE A 365 -11.67 5.47 -3.36
N ARG A 366 -12.50 5.20 -4.38
CA ARG A 366 -12.10 5.36 -5.79
C ARG A 366 -11.87 6.82 -6.16
N LYS A 367 -12.59 7.76 -5.50
CA LYS A 367 -12.32 9.20 -5.62
C LYS A 367 -10.97 9.57 -5.02
N VAL A 368 -10.55 8.90 -3.93
CA VAL A 368 -9.21 9.05 -3.35
C VAL A 368 -8.15 8.58 -4.35
N TYR A 369 -8.32 7.39 -4.91
CA TYR A 369 -7.38 6.85 -5.91
C TYR A 369 -7.29 7.72 -7.16
N ALA A 370 -8.44 8.22 -7.65
CA ALA A 370 -8.48 9.19 -8.76
C ALA A 370 -7.69 10.46 -8.42
N THR A 371 -7.83 10.96 -7.19
CA THR A 371 -7.07 12.13 -6.70
C THR A 371 -5.57 11.88 -6.71
N VAL A 372 -5.14 10.73 -6.17
CA VAL A 372 -3.72 10.33 -6.12
C VAL A 372 -3.16 10.18 -7.55
N LEU A 373 -3.88 9.48 -8.42
CA LEU A 373 -3.47 9.30 -9.81
C LEU A 373 -3.29 10.63 -10.53
N LYS A 374 -4.27 11.52 -10.46
CA LYS A 374 -4.26 12.79 -11.18
C LYS A 374 -3.32 13.82 -10.56
N ASN A 375 -3.50 14.09 -9.25
CA ASN A 375 -2.81 15.21 -8.61
C ASN A 375 -1.40 14.86 -8.18
N TRP A 376 -1.11 13.60 -7.84
CA TRP A 376 0.20 13.17 -7.37
C TRP A 376 1.02 12.47 -8.45
N LEU A 377 0.50 11.42 -9.03
CA LEU A 377 1.22 10.61 -10.03
C LEU A 377 1.15 11.21 -11.45
N LYS A 378 0.32 12.24 -11.68
CA LYS A 378 0.15 12.91 -12.99
C LYS A 378 -0.30 11.95 -14.11
N ALA A 379 -1.17 11.02 -13.76
CA ALA A 379 -1.75 10.02 -14.67
C ALA A 379 -3.22 10.31 -14.97
N ASP A 380 -3.75 9.74 -16.04
CA ASP A 380 -5.15 9.86 -16.43
C ASP A 380 -6.03 8.90 -15.61
N GLU A 381 -6.66 9.45 -14.56
CA GLU A 381 -7.53 8.71 -13.65
C GLU A 381 -8.75 8.09 -14.34
N ASN A 382 -9.24 8.73 -15.42
CA ASN A 382 -10.39 8.21 -16.16
C ASN A 382 -10.03 6.95 -16.94
N LYS A 383 -8.87 6.92 -17.58
CA LYS A 383 -8.39 5.72 -18.30
C LYS A 383 -8.11 4.58 -17.34
N ILE A 384 -7.52 4.87 -16.18
CA ILE A 384 -7.06 3.86 -15.21
C ILE A 384 -8.23 3.28 -14.42
N LEU A 385 -9.15 4.12 -13.94
CA LEU A 385 -10.25 3.73 -13.04
C LEU A 385 -11.62 3.75 -13.68
N GLY A 386 -11.81 4.39 -14.83
CA GLY A 386 -13.14 4.73 -15.37
C GLY A 386 -13.91 5.71 -14.49
N TRP A 387 -13.23 6.43 -13.59
CA TRP A 387 -13.81 7.32 -12.60
C TRP A 387 -14.17 8.70 -13.18
N LYS A 388 -15.44 9.12 -13.02
CA LYS A 388 -15.94 10.41 -13.55
C LYS A 388 -16.54 11.33 -12.48
N ASN A 389 -16.51 10.93 -11.21
CA ASN A 389 -17.19 11.63 -10.12
C ASN A 389 -16.30 12.63 -9.38
N GLY A 390 -15.38 13.26 -10.10
CA GLY A 390 -14.49 14.29 -9.56
C GLY A 390 -13.35 13.74 -8.69
N ILE A 391 -12.57 14.67 -8.16
CA ILE A 391 -11.41 14.43 -7.30
C ILE A 391 -11.45 15.37 -6.11
N TYR A 392 -10.63 15.09 -5.10
CA TYR A 392 -10.37 16.02 -4.00
C TYR A 392 -9.25 17.00 -4.36
N ASP A 393 -9.12 18.06 -3.56
CA ASP A 393 -8.08 19.08 -3.67
C ASP A 393 -7.30 19.21 -2.34
N PHE A 394 -6.70 18.11 -1.90
CA PHE A 394 -5.87 18.10 -0.68
C PHE A 394 -4.39 17.77 -0.95
N ILE A 395 -4.07 17.28 -2.15
CA ILE A 395 -2.71 16.99 -2.65
C ILE A 395 -2.48 17.57 -4.04
#